data_4766a39e478faf33dcf6fce20627a9a0
#
_entry.id   4766a39e478faf33dcf6fce20627a9a0
#
_cell.length_a   1.000
_cell.length_b   1.000
_cell.length_c   1.000
_cell.angle_alpha   90.00
_cell.angle_beta   90.00
_cell.angle_gamma   90.00
#
_symmetry.space_group_name_H-M   'P 1'
#
loop_
_entity.id
_entity.type
_entity.pdbx_description
1 polymer ?
#
loop_
_entity_poly.entity_id
_entity_poly.type
_entity_poly.pdbx_seq_one_letter_code
_entity_poly.pdbx_strand_id
1 'polypeptide(L)'
;MTTPTTIAIIGPRGSHAWLAARSIAPDGNIACYPHSTFAVEAFDARRADFLLLPVYNSRIGGIVRSFQIMEKLSSSYWIENIVLPIHLSLGSLNREAELKILLGTKMVLRQCEDHFARIYPDLSLLSVTDLEEAIADIKHNNRVDWGVIEAEKLLLDQGLIIREREIVAHNKTRFALLGHEPAPRTGYDATSLITVPLKDRVGMLYDTLGEFTRRGINILDMRAESDARTQKLQIYIEAEGHRNDAPLAAALDSLERHVIGEPDSLRILGSYPRVDMRVKRIKTFGFIGTGDMSKWFADKLEHEGYKTVLTGRSTPVRPEAMIPEVDVVLICVPISNTPETIERYGHLLHDGQALILLAGEAEKTLNTALAHTSQGVELMLVHNLWGPAAATMKDKNASVVRTPRSGPLCSEFEAFLYKHGAGICHDTPNSHDLLMGVGQKLPTTISVALARALADNQINTGDIASHSTLTSLYGILAMSRVHNQNARTYAEIMATGGDGRKIVRSFAENLLKLIDMSEQGKINELCAFIENNRNYLSDDFLRASMKQALAVDEVLGKLV
;
A
#
# COMPACT_ATOMS: atom_id res chain seq x y z
N MET A 1 -8.84 -4.51 -40.75
CA MET A 1 -7.71 -5.20 -40.08
C MET A 1 -7.00 -4.12 -39.28
N THR A 2 -7.13 -4.13 -37.97
CA THR A 2 -6.35 -3.23 -37.10
C THR A 2 -4.89 -3.64 -37.19
N THR A 3 -4.01 -2.71 -37.54
CA THR A 3 -2.56 -2.92 -37.54
C THR A 3 -2.14 -3.48 -36.19
N PRO A 4 -1.32 -4.53 -36.11
CA PRO A 4 -0.89 -5.07 -34.82
C PRO A 4 -0.07 -4.01 -34.08
N THR A 5 -0.35 -3.85 -32.81
CA THR A 5 0.38 -2.93 -31.90
C THR A 5 1.87 -3.20 -31.94
N THR A 6 2.68 -2.14 -32.14
CA THR A 6 4.14 -2.23 -32.20
C THR A 6 4.76 -1.61 -30.95
N ILE A 7 5.58 -2.39 -30.25
CA ILE A 7 6.34 -1.95 -29.06
C ILE A 7 7.82 -1.90 -29.39
N ALA A 8 8.44 -0.72 -29.27
CA ALA A 8 9.89 -0.56 -29.36
C ALA A 8 10.56 -0.94 -28.04
N ILE A 9 11.62 -1.73 -28.13
CA ILE A 9 12.44 -2.12 -26.97
C ILE A 9 13.93 -1.92 -27.27
N ILE A 10 14.74 -1.83 -26.21
CA ILE A 10 16.20 -1.84 -26.30
C ILE A 10 16.69 -3.23 -25.95
N GLY A 11 17.39 -3.88 -26.86
CA GLY A 11 17.93 -5.23 -26.72
C GLY A 11 17.40 -6.21 -27.75
N PRO A 12 17.98 -7.42 -27.79
CA PRO A 12 17.65 -8.43 -28.78
C PRO A 12 16.35 -9.17 -28.45
N ARG A 13 15.90 -9.96 -29.42
CA ARG A 13 14.82 -10.93 -29.22
C ARG A 13 15.22 -11.96 -28.14
N GLY A 14 14.30 -12.24 -27.20
CA GLY A 14 14.54 -13.14 -26.07
C GLY A 14 15.15 -12.47 -24.84
N SER A 15 15.55 -11.18 -24.90
CA SER A 15 15.99 -10.42 -23.74
C SER A 15 14.85 -10.17 -22.74
N HIS A 16 15.18 -9.76 -21.50
CA HIS A 16 14.17 -9.43 -20.49
C HIS A 16 13.22 -8.31 -20.96
N ALA A 17 13.70 -7.30 -21.69
CA ALA A 17 12.84 -6.28 -22.29
C ALA A 17 11.87 -6.88 -23.32
N TRP A 18 12.34 -7.82 -24.14
CA TRP A 18 11.49 -8.54 -25.07
C TRP A 18 10.44 -9.39 -24.35
N LEU A 19 10.81 -10.10 -23.28
CA LEU A 19 9.88 -10.88 -22.47
C LEU A 19 8.82 -10.00 -21.81
N ALA A 20 9.21 -8.84 -21.30
CA ALA A 20 8.29 -7.86 -20.73
C ALA A 20 7.31 -7.32 -21.77
N ALA A 21 7.77 -6.95 -22.96
CA ALA A 21 6.91 -6.52 -24.05
C ALA A 21 5.94 -7.63 -24.52
N ARG A 22 6.44 -8.87 -24.61
CA ARG A 22 5.63 -10.03 -25.00
C ARG A 22 4.55 -10.37 -23.99
N SER A 23 4.77 -10.11 -22.69
CA SER A 23 3.77 -10.38 -21.63
C SER A 23 2.53 -9.50 -21.75
N ILE A 24 2.65 -8.29 -22.30
CA ILE A 24 1.54 -7.33 -22.48
C ILE A 24 0.97 -7.33 -23.92
N ALA A 25 1.75 -7.75 -24.89
CA ALA A 25 1.34 -7.84 -26.29
C ALA A 25 1.74 -9.22 -26.88
N PRO A 26 1.04 -10.32 -26.52
CA PRO A 26 1.37 -11.67 -26.98
C PRO A 26 1.40 -11.80 -28.52
N ASP A 27 0.47 -11.11 -29.20
CA ASP A 27 0.34 -11.12 -30.67
C ASP A 27 0.88 -9.83 -31.33
N GLY A 28 1.44 -8.90 -30.53
CA GLY A 28 1.97 -7.63 -31.00
C GLY A 28 3.32 -7.78 -31.72
N ASN A 29 3.66 -6.78 -32.50
CA ASN A 29 4.99 -6.65 -33.09
C ASN A 29 5.97 -6.05 -32.08
N ILE A 30 7.08 -6.73 -31.77
CA ILE A 30 8.11 -6.22 -30.88
C ILE A 30 9.33 -5.84 -31.72
N ALA A 31 9.55 -4.52 -31.86
CA ALA A 31 10.66 -3.96 -32.59
C ALA A 31 11.89 -3.84 -31.68
N CYS A 32 12.90 -4.65 -31.95
CA CYS A 32 14.14 -4.73 -31.19
C CYS A 32 15.19 -3.75 -31.74
N TYR A 33 15.78 -2.94 -30.86
CA TYR A 33 16.81 -1.97 -31.23
C TYR A 33 18.07 -2.17 -30.38
N PRO A 34 19.27 -2.11 -30.96
CA PRO A 34 20.51 -2.28 -30.19
C PRO A 34 20.80 -1.09 -29.29
N HIS A 35 20.34 0.09 -29.66
CA HIS A 35 20.59 1.34 -28.91
C HIS A 35 19.32 2.12 -28.64
N SER A 36 19.30 2.82 -27.49
CA SER A 36 18.17 3.67 -27.07
C SER A 36 17.81 4.75 -28.09
N THR A 37 18.78 5.31 -28.80
CA THR A 37 18.55 6.36 -29.81
C THR A 37 17.59 5.88 -30.89
N PHE A 38 17.82 4.70 -31.46
CA PHE A 38 16.97 4.15 -32.52
C PHE A 38 15.57 3.77 -32.02
N ALA A 39 15.46 3.24 -30.80
CA ALA A 39 14.16 2.93 -30.20
C ALA A 39 13.34 4.21 -29.98
N VAL A 40 13.99 5.27 -29.48
CA VAL A 40 13.39 6.59 -29.27
C VAL A 40 12.96 7.22 -30.59
N GLU A 41 13.83 7.23 -31.61
CA GLU A 41 13.50 7.75 -32.94
C GLU A 41 12.32 7.01 -33.58
N ALA A 42 12.24 5.69 -33.40
CA ALA A 42 11.12 4.90 -33.91
C ALA A 42 9.80 5.26 -33.22
N PHE A 43 9.84 5.49 -31.90
CA PHE A 43 8.69 5.91 -31.13
C PHE A 43 8.27 7.35 -31.47
N ASP A 44 9.19 8.31 -31.46
CA ASP A 44 8.90 9.72 -31.80
C ASP A 44 8.35 9.87 -33.24
N ALA A 45 8.88 9.10 -34.19
CA ALA A 45 8.40 9.06 -35.56
C ALA A 45 7.09 8.26 -35.75
N ARG A 46 6.45 7.79 -34.66
CA ARG A 46 5.22 6.96 -34.64
C ARG A 46 5.35 5.68 -35.51
N ARG A 47 6.56 5.14 -35.64
CA ARG A 47 6.81 3.80 -36.22
C ARG A 47 6.62 2.70 -35.20
N ALA A 48 6.59 3.04 -33.90
CA ALA A 48 6.16 2.21 -32.80
C ALA A 48 5.08 2.95 -32.00
N ASP A 49 4.05 2.22 -31.58
CA ASP A 49 2.95 2.78 -30.79
C ASP A 49 3.38 3.04 -29.34
N PHE A 50 4.30 2.19 -28.85
CA PHE A 50 4.80 2.25 -27.48
C PHE A 50 6.32 2.10 -27.44
N LEU A 51 6.92 2.64 -26.37
CA LEU A 51 8.33 2.44 -26.02
C LEU A 51 8.42 1.85 -24.61
N LEU A 52 9.14 0.75 -24.45
CA LEU A 52 9.33 0.08 -23.17
C LEU A 52 10.75 0.33 -22.64
N LEU A 53 10.85 0.91 -21.45
CA LEU A 53 12.11 1.25 -20.80
C LEU A 53 12.21 0.63 -19.39
N PRO A 54 13.33 -0.01 -19.02
CA PRO A 54 13.54 -0.45 -17.64
C PRO A 54 13.80 0.76 -16.72
N VAL A 55 13.04 0.93 -15.64
CA VAL A 55 13.12 2.11 -14.77
C VAL A 55 13.64 1.80 -13.37
N TYR A 56 13.45 0.59 -12.90
CA TYR A 56 13.89 0.18 -11.58
C TYR A 56 14.18 -1.33 -11.57
N ASN A 57 15.22 -1.72 -10.85
CA ASN A 57 15.52 -3.13 -10.59
C ASN A 57 15.74 -3.34 -9.10
N SER A 58 15.23 -4.44 -8.55
CA SER A 58 15.28 -4.72 -7.11
C SER A 58 16.70 -4.91 -6.53
N ARG A 59 17.70 -5.11 -7.38
CA ARG A 59 19.11 -5.29 -6.97
C ARG A 59 19.95 -4.04 -7.11
N ILE A 60 19.73 -3.26 -8.16
CA ILE A 60 20.57 -2.10 -8.48
C ILE A 60 19.87 -0.76 -8.31
N GLY A 61 18.57 -0.79 -7.92
CA GLY A 61 17.78 0.42 -7.75
C GLY A 61 17.32 1.04 -9.07
N GLY A 62 17.17 2.36 -9.08
CA GLY A 62 16.68 3.09 -10.23
C GLY A 62 17.65 3.15 -11.40
N ILE A 63 17.09 3.14 -12.61
CA ILE A 63 17.83 3.15 -13.87
C ILE A 63 17.79 4.55 -14.46
N VAL A 64 18.73 5.39 -14.06
CA VAL A 64 18.85 6.82 -14.41
C VAL A 64 18.72 7.08 -15.90
N ARG A 65 19.35 6.26 -16.73
CA ARG A 65 19.35 6.42 -18.18
C ARG A 65 17.95 6.48 -18.79
N SER A 66 17.03 5.71 -18.25
CA SER A 66 15.63 5.70 -18.72
C SER A 66 14.89 6.99 -18.40
N PHE A 67 15.14 7.57 -17.23
CA PHE A 67 14.59 8.88 -16.88
C PHE A 67 15.16 10.00 -17.75
N GLN A 68 16.46 9.97 -18.05
CA GLN A 68 17.10 10.90 -18.99
C GLN A 68 16.55 10.77 -20.43
N ILE A 69 16.11 9.58 -20.83
CA ILE A 69 15.43 9.38 -22.12
C ILE A 69 14.04 10.01 -22.05
N MET A 70 13.26 9.70 -21.03
CA MET A 70 11.91 10.24 -20.86
C MET A 70 11.91 11.78 -20.78
N GLU A 71 12.91 12.37 -20.13
CA GLU A 71 13.08 13.82 -20.08
C GLU A 71 13.18 14.46 -21.48
N LYS A 72 13.80 13.80 -22.44
CA LYS A 72 14.00 14.32 -23.80
C LYS A 72 12.80 14.14 -24.73
N LEU A 73 11.87 13.25 -24.36
CA LEU A 73 10.68 12.94 -25.14
C LEU A 73 9.58 13.97 -24.88
N SER A 74 9.36 14.91 -25.80
CA SER A 74 8.41 16.02 -25.62
C SER A 74 6.94 15.62 -25.61
N SER A 75 6.58 14.50 -26.25
CA SER A 75 5.18 14.07 -26.47
C SER A 75 4.96 12.62 -26.03
N SER A 76 5.42 12.27 -24.85
CA SER A 76 5.27 10.93 -24.31
C SER A 76 4.79 10.95 -22.87
N TYR A 77 4.05 9.91 -22.50
CA TYR A 77 3.56 9.70 -21.15
C TYR A 77 3.89 8.28 -20.68
N TRP A 78 4.42 8.15 -19.48
CA TRP A 78 4.48 6.87 -18.80
C TRP A 78 3.05 6.47 -18.42
N ILE A 79 2.55 5.38 -19.00
CA ILE A 79 1.12 5.00 -18.92
C ILE A 79 0.88 3.71 -18.16
N GLU A 80 1.90 2.84 -18.05
CA GLU A 80 1.73 1.52 -17.43
C GLU A 80 3.06 1.03 -16.86
N ASN A 81 2.99 0.15 -15.87
CA ASN A 81 4.11 -0.54 -15.27
C ASN A 81 4.07 -2.04 -15.57
N ILE A 82 5.17 -2.58 -16.07
CA ILE A 82 5.36 -4.02 -16.22
C ILE A 82 6.44 -4.47 -15.24
N VAL A 83 6.10 -5.38 -14.33
CA VAL A 83 7.06 -5.97 -13.40
C VAL A 83 7.39 -7.39 -13.86
N LEU A 84 8.63 -7.60 -14.27
CA LEU A 84 9.12 -8.88 -14.74
C LEU A 84 10.08 -9.48 -13.70
N PRO A 85 9.87 -10.74 -13.25
CA PRO A 85 10.91 -11.52 -12.59
C PRO A 85 12.10 -11.72 -13.55
N ILE A 86 13.31 -11.50 -13.07
CA ILE A 86 14.54 -11.59 -13.86
C ILE A 86 15.28 -12.85 -13.44
N HIS A 87 15.36 -13.80 -14.35
CA HIS A 87 16.07 -15.07 -14.19
C HIS A 87 17.36 -15.03 -15.00
N LEU A 88 18.49 -14.83 -14.32
CA LEU A 88 19.80 -14.77 -14.95
C LEU A 88 20.49 -16.13 -14.87
N SER A 89 21.03 -16.56 -15.99
CA SER A 89 21.78 -17.80 -16.13
C SER A 89 23.17 -17.54 -16.72
N LEU A 90 24.11 -18.40 -16.41
CA LEU A 90 25.47 -18.42 -16.97
C LEU A 90 25.55 -19.50 -18.06
N GLY A 91 25.90 -19.09 -19.25
CA GLY A 91 26.15 -19.98 -20.39
C GLY A 91 27.59 -19.90 -20.90
N SER A 92 28.08 -20.95 -21.54
CA SER A 92 29.40 -21.00 -22.18
C SER A 92 29.41 -21.99 -23.37
N LEU A 93 30.47 -21.99 -24.15
CA LEU A 93 30.65 -22.98 -25.23
C LEU A 93 30.99 -24.40 -24.72
N ASN A 94 31.62 -24.49 -23.56
CA ASN A 94 32.03 -25.77 -22.96
C ASN A 94 31.67 -25.78 -21.49
N ARG A 95 31.00 -26.83 -21.02
CA ARG A 95 30.56 -26.97 -19.64
C ARG A 95 31.69 -27.16 -18.64
N GLU A 96 32.76 -27.85 -19.05
CA GLU A 96 33.86 -28.29 -18.18
C GLU A 96 35.04 -27.30 -18.16
N ALA A 97 35.12 -26.40 -19.15
CA ALA A 97 36.23 -25.46 -19.22
C ALA A 97 36.25 -24.49 -18.03
N GLU A 98 37.44 -24.23 -17.49
CA GLU A 98 37.63 -23.21 -16.48
C GLU A 98 37.36 -21.82 -17.08
N LEU A 99 36.43 -21.03 -16.46
CA LEU A 99 36.11 -19.70 -16.94
C LEU A 99 37.11 -18.68 -16.41
N LYS A 100 37.46 -17.71 -17.25
CA LYS A 100 38.35 -16.58 -16.92
C LYS A 100 37.64 -15.24 -17.09
N ILE A 101 36.71 -15.16 -18.03
CA ILE A 101 36.01 -13.92 -18.36
C ILE A 101 34.51 -14.19 -18.38
N LEU A 102 33.74 -13.27 -17.76
CA LEU A 102 32.29 -13.25 -17.82
C LEU A 102 31.80 -12.02 -18.57
N LEU A 103 31.00 -12.25 -19.60
CA LEU A 103 30.38 -11.23 -20.41
C LEU A 103 28.94 -10.99 -20.02
N GLY A 104 28.52 -9.74 -20.09
CA GLY A 104 27.14 -9.34 -19.96
C GLY A 104 26.96 -7.85 -20.24
N THR A 105 25.73 -7.40 -20.34
CA THR A 105 25.50 -5.95 -20.36
C THR A 105 25.87 -5.36 -18.99
N LYS A 106 26.23 -4.07 -18.96
CA LYS A 106 26.60 -3.38 -17.70
C LYS A 106 25.53 -3.55 -16.62
N MET A 107 24.26 -3.53 -17.00
CA MET A 107 23.14 -3.67 -16.08
C MET A 107 23.05 -5.09 -15.50
N VAL A 108 23.23 -6.11 -16.33
CA VAL A 108 23.21 -7.50 -15.89
C VAL A 108 24.39 -7.82 -14.97
N LEU A 109 25.59 -7.39 -15.33
CA LEU A 109 26.78 -7.62 -14.50
C LEU A 109 26.65 -6.98 -13.11
N ARG A 110 26.11 -5.77 -13.01
CA ARG A 110 25.86 -5.10 -11.72
C ARG A 110 24.86 -5.86 -10.84
N GLN A 111 23.87 -6.52 -11.42
CA GLN A 111 22.92 -7.33 -10.66
C GLN A 111 23.57 -8.57 -10.03
N CYS A 112 24.63 -9.08 -10.65
CA CYS A 112 25.32 -10.32 -10.27
C CYS A 112 26.63 -10.07 -9.48
N GLU A 113 27.02 -8.82 -9.27
CA GLU A 113 28.32 -8.44 -8.70
C GLU A 113 28.63 -9.16 -7.38
N ASP A 114 27.67 -9.16 -6.43
CA ASP A 114 27.82 -9.83 -5.14
C ASP A 114 27.99 -11.35 -5.26
N HIS A 115 27.30 -11.97 -6.22
CA HIS A 115 27.41 -13.42 -6.47
C HIS A 115 28.80 -13.77 -6.98
N PHE A 116 29.30 -13.04 -7.98
CA PHE A 116 30.59 -13.34 -8.58
C PHE A 116 31.76 -13.01 -7.66
N ALA A 117 31.70 -11.91 -6.92
CA ALA A 117 32.71 -11.58 -5.92
C ALA A 117 32.88 -12.67 -4.84
N ARG A 118 31.80 -13.40 -4.54
CA ARG A 118 31.80 -14.47 -3.54
C ARG A 118 32.17 -15.85 -4.10
N ILE A 119 31.65 -16.20 -5.27
CA ILE A 119 31.78 -17.58 -5.84
C ILE A 119 32.94 -17.68 -6.82
N TYR A 120 33.23 -16.60 -7.55
CA TYR A 120 34.22 -16.56 -8.62
C TYR A 120 35.10 -15.29 -8.53
N PRO A 121 35.85 -15.11 -7.43
CA PRO A 121 36.56 -13.86 -7.16
C PRO A 121 37.68 -13.52 -8.17
N ASP A 122 38.19 -14.52 -8.88
CA ASP A 122 39.31 -14.39 -9.83
C ASP A 122 38.84 -14.13 -11.27
N LEU A 123 37.50 -14.12 -11.53
CA LEU A 123 36.95 -13.89 -12.87
C LEU A 123 36.95 -12.40 -13.24
N SER A 124 37.35 -12.11 -14.47
CA SER A 124 37.24 -10.78 -15.05
C SER A 124 35.83 -10.54 -15.61
N LEU A 125 35.20 -9.43 -15.23
CA LEU A 125 33.90 -9.02 -15.76
C LEU A 125 34.09 -8.09 -16.95
N LEU A 126 33.54 -8.43 -18.12
CA LEU A 126 33.61 -7.62 -19.33
C LEU A 126 32.21 -7.16 -19.75
N SER A 127 31.99 -5.85 -19.64
CA SER A 127 30.74 -5.22 -20.07
C SER A 127 30.72 -5.00 -21.57
N VAL A 128 29.65 -5.47 -22.23
CA VAL A 128 29.41 -5.30 -23.67
C VAL A 128 28.14 -4.51 -23.92
N THR A 129 28.11 -3.78 -25.05
CA THR A 129 26.94 -3.01 -25.46
C THR A 129 26.04 -3.85 -26.36
N ASP A 130 26.64 -4.59 -27.29
CA ASP A 130 25.95 -5.55 -28.16
C ASP A 130 26.31 -6.98 -27.73
N LEU A 131 25.34 -7.65 -27.14
CA LEU A 131 25.55 -9.00 -26.61
C LEU A 131 25.56 -10.06 -27.71
N GLU A 132 24.79 -9.87 -28.79
CA GLU A 132 24.72 -10.81 -29.91
C GLU A 132 26.03 -10.83 -30.69
N GLU A 133 26.60 -9.65 -30.97
CA GLU A 133 27.92 -9.51 -31.57
C GLU A 133 29.02 -10.16 -30.71
N ALA A 134 28.97 -9.91 -29.39
CA ALA A 134 29.95 -10.52 -28.48
C ALA A 134 29.85 -12.05 -28.41
N ILE A 135 28.63 -12.61 -28.43
CA ILE A 135 28.43 -14.07 -28.49
C ILE A 135 28.94 -14.64 -29.83
N ALA A 136 28.72 -13.92 -30.93
CA ALA A 136 29.24 -14.33 -32.24
C ALA A 136 30.78 -14.38 -32.25
N ASP A 137 31.45 -13.39 -31.62
CA ASP A 137 32.91 -13.38 -31.46
C ASP A 137 33.41 -14.57 -30.61
N ILE A 138 32.73 -14.86 -29.49
CA ILE A 138 33.04 -16.03 -28.65
C ILE A 138 33.02 -17.32 -29.49
N LYS A 139 31.99 -17.52 -30.29
CA LYS A 139 31.83 -18.69 -31.15
C LYS A 139 32.89 -18.76 -32.25
N HIS A 140 33.08 -17.64 -32.96
CA HIS A 140 34.03 -17.55 -34.08
C HIS A 140 35.46 -17.87 -33.60
N ASN A 141 35.87 -17.34 -32.45
CA ASN A 141 37.20 -17.50 -31.90
C ASN A 141 37.33 -18.69 -30.95
N ASN A 142 36.28 -19.53 -30.82
CA ASN A 142 36.20 -20.71 -29.93
C ASN A 142 36.72 -20.44 -28.50
N ARG A 143 36.24 -19.32 -27.91
CA ARG A 143 36.66 -18.90 -26.56
C ARG A 143 35.94 -19.72 -25.48
N VAL A 144 36.42 -20.92 -25.23
CA VAL A 144 35.80 -21.88 -24.30
C VAL A 144 35.92 -21.45 -22.84
N ASP A 145 36.87 -20.59 -22.50
CA ASP A 145 37.12 -20.01 -21.19
C ASP A 145 36.31 -18.71 -20.90
N TRP A 146 35.36 -18.40 -21.76
CA TRP A 146 34.45 -17.26 -21.62
C TRP A 146 33.04 -17.71 -21.28
N GLY A 147 32.40 -17.02 -20.32
CA GLY A 147 31.01 -17.21 -19.95
C GLY A 147 30.17 -15.99 -20.33
N VAL A 148 28.90 -16.20 -20.54
CA VAL A 148 27.91 -15.15 -20.87
C VAL A 148 26.77 -15.22 -19.87
N ILE A 149 26.33 -14.06 -19.36
CA ILE A 149 25.25 -13.94 -18.40
C ILE A 149 24.07 -13.24 -19.04
N GLU A 150 22.92 -13.93 -19.12
CA GLU A 150 21.67 -13.38 -19.63
C GLU A 150 20.49 -14.33 -19.31
N ALA A 151 19.31 -14.04 -19.82
CA ALA A 151 18.15 -14.92 -19.79
C ALA A 151 18.47 -16.28 -20.41
N GLU A 152 18.08 -17.37 -19.75
CA GLU A 152 18.35 -18.74 -20.20
C GLU A 152 17.93 -18.97 -21.67
N LYS A 153 16.73 -18.48 -22.03
CA LYS A 153 16.21 -18.63 -23.39
C LYS A 153 17.14 -18.02 -24.43
N LEU A 154 17.67 -16.82 -24.19
CA LEU A 154 18.58 -16.15 -25.12
C LEU A 154 19.89 -16.97 -25.26
N LEU A 155 20.44 -17.42 -24.15
CA LEU A 155 21.67 -18.24 -24.17
C LEU A 155 21.48 -19.53 -24.98
N LEU A 156 20.35 -20.22 -24.78
CA LEU A 156 20.01 -21.44 -25.53
C LEU A 156 19.76 -21.17 -27.02
N ASP A 157 19.01 -20.11 -27.34
CA ASP A 157 18.76 -19.71 -28.73
C ASP A 157 20.06 -19.34 -29.45
N GLN A 158 21.05 -18.85 -28.70
CA GLN A 158 22.41 -18.61 -29.18
C GLN A 158 23.33 -19.85 -29.14
N GLY A 159 22.81 -21.04 -28.81
CA GLY A 159 23.57 -22.31 -28.81
C GLY A 159 24.63 -22.42 -27.71
N LEU A 160 24.50 -21.67 -26.63
CA LEU A 160 25.36 -21.80 -25.45
C LEU A 160 24.82 -22.88 -24.49
N ILE A 161 25.72 -23.53 -23.77
CA ILE A 161 25.41 -24.56 -22.79
C ILE A 161 25.23 -23.87 -21.43
N ILE A 162 24.09 -24.11 -20.77
CA ILE A 162 23.82 -23.53 -19.45
C ILE A 162 24.68 -24.24 -18.38
N ARG A 163 25.46 -23.46 -17.65
CA ARG A 163 26.30 -23.90 -16.54
C ARG A 163 25.65 -23.73 -15.18
N GLU A 164 25.05 -22.55 -14.99
CA GLU A 164 24.38 -22.18 -13.73
C GLU A 164 23.08 -21.45 -14.04
N ARG A 165 22.04 -21.74 -13.25
CA ARG A 165 20.73 -21.09 -13.32
C ARG A 165 20.50 -20.27 -12.06
N GLU A 166 19.60 -19.30 -12.15
CA GLU A 166 19.15 -18.50 -11.00
C GLU A 166 20.32 -17.86 -10.23
N ILE A 167 21.27 -17.25 -10.95
CA ILE A 167 22.46 -16.61 -10.35
C ILE A 167 22.07 -15.60 -9.27
N VAL A 168 20.92 -14.93 -9.44
CA VAL A 168 20.43 -13.91 -8.52
C VAL A 168 18.99 -14.19 -8.12
N ALA A 169 18.78 -14.62 -6.89
CA ALA A 169 17.43 -14.83 -6.33
C ALA A 169 16.69 -13.50 -6.10
N HIS A 170 15.35 -13.53 -6.17
CA HIS A 170 14.47 -12.38 -5.91
C HIS A 170 14.78 -11.13 -6.75
N ASN A 171 15.18 -11.33 -7.98
CA ASN A 171 15.48 -10.27 -8.92
C ASN A 171 14.23 -9.90 -9.73
N LYS A 172 13.86 -8.62 -9.75
CA LYS A 172 12.72 -8.09 -10.50
C LYS A 172 13.10 -6.77 -11.16
N THR A 173 12.62 -6.56 -12.37
CA THR A 173 12.74 -5.27 -13.06
C THR A 173 11.36 -4.69 -13.33
N ARG A 174 11.17 -3.42 -12.98
CA ARG A 174 10.02 -2.61 -13.36
C ARG A 174 10.36 -1.88 -14.65
N PHE A 175 9.50 -2.06 -15.64
CA PHE A 175 9.56 -1.38 -16.92
C PHE A 175 8.45 -0.34 -16.99
N ALA A 176 8.76 0.82 -17.55
CA ALA A 176 7.81 1.86 -17.92
C ALA A 176 7.37 1.61 -19.37
N LEU A 177 6.06 1.50 -19.59
CA LEU A 177 5.47 1.58 -20.92
C LEU A 177 5.14 3.04 -21.22
N LEU A 178 5.73 3.58 -22.27
CA LEU A 178 5.47 4.94 -22.73
C LEU A 178 4.52 4.90 -23.91
N GLY A 179 3.52 5.77 -23.90
CA GLY A 179 2.56 6.00 -24.98
C GLY A 179 2.47 7.47 -25.34
N HIS A 180 1.74 7.78 -26.40
CA HIS A 180 1.54 9.15 -26.88
C HIS A 180 0.38 9.88 -26.20
N GLU A 181 -0.49 9.15 -25.51
CA GLU A 181 -1.63 9.67 -24.76
C GLU A 181 -1.49 9.35 -23.28
N PRO A 182 -1.94 10.22 -22.37
CA PRO A 182 -1.91 9.95 -20.94
C PRO A 182 -2.86 8.80 -20.56
N ALA A 183 -2.48 8.01 -19.58
CA ALA A 183 -3.36 6.96 -19.04
C ALA A 183 -4.56 7.55 -18.31
N PRO A 184 -5.70 6.85 -18.29
CA PRO A 184 -6.84 7.21 -17.48
C PRO A 184 -6.56 6.98 -15.99
N ARG A 185 -7.30 7.71 -15.14
CA ARG A 185 -7.25 7.54 -13.70
C ARG A 185 -7.81 6.19 -13.28
N THR A 186 -7.10 5.47 -12.42
CA THR A 186 -7.54 4.18 -11.86
C THR A 186 -8.01 4.26 -10.42
N GLY A 187 -7.62 5.30 -9.69
CA GLY A 187 -7.87 5.47 -8.26
C GLY A 187 -6.76 4.89 -7.36
N TYR A 188 -5.81 4.16 -7.94
CA TYR A 188 -4.61 3.67 -7.28
C TYR A 188 -3.39 3.93 -8.16
N ASP A 189 -3.08 5.22 -8.30
CA ASP A 189 -2.09 5.70 -9.25
C ASP A 189 -0.84 6.24 -8.56
N ALA A 190 0.24 6.32 -9.33
CA ALA A 190 1.41 7.11 -9.03
C ALA A 190 1.68 8.07 -10.18
N THR A 191 2.26 9.22 -9.87
CA THR A 191 2.69 10.21 -10.85
C THR A 191 4.20 10.43 -10.71
N SER A 192 4.93 10.21 -11.81
CA SER A 192 6.33 10.57 -11.91
C SER A 192 6.51 11.93 -12.55
N LEU A 193 7.37 12.72 -11.95
CA LEU A 193 7.74 14.05 -12.44
C LEU A 193 9.24 14.28 -12.34
N ILE A 194 9.72 15.22 -13.12
CA ILE A 194 11.08 15.75 -13.05
C ILE A 194 11.01 17.26 -12.92
N THR A 195 11.83 17.81 -12.05
CA THR A 195 12.08 19.25 -11.99
C THR A 195 13.55 19.57 -12.20
N VAL A 196 13.82 20.60 -12.99
CA VAL A 196 15.17 21.07 -13.32
C VAL A 196 15.26 22.55 -12.97
N PRO A 197 15.42 22.90 -11.69
CA PRO A 197 15.52 24.29 -11.27
C PRO A 197 16.72 24.98 -11.94
N LEU A 198 16.55 26.19 -12.45
CA LEU A 198 17.66 26.98 -13.01
C LEU A 198 18.58 27.52 -11.93
N LYS A 199 18.01 27.77 -10.73
CA LYS A 199 18.75 28.28 -9.58
C LYS A 199 18.63 27.31 -8.41
N ASP A 200 19.76 26.82 -7.93
CA ASP A 200 19.83 26.12 -6.66
C ASP A 200 19.78 27.15 -5.52
N ARG A 201 18.94 26.90 -4.51
CA ARG A 201 18.81 27.71 -3.31
C ARG A 201 18.69 26.86 -2.06
N VAL A 202 19.17 27.40 -0.93
CA VAL A 202 19.00 26.76 0.38
C VAL A 202 17.51 26.50 0.65
N GLY A 203 17.17 25.29 1.05
CA GLY A 203 15.81 24.87 1.39
C GLY A 203 14.96 24.39 0.22
N MET A 204 15.42 24.41 -1.03
CA MET A 204 14.60 24.02 -2.19
C MET A 204 14.02 22.60 -2.07
N LEU A 205 14.81 21.62 -1.67
CA LEU A 205 14.34 20.25 -1.46
C LEU A 205 13.29 20.19 -0.34
N TYR A 206 13.53 20.91 0.75
CA TYR A 206 12.57 20.97 1.87
C TYR A 206 11.24 21.56 1.43
N ASP A 207 11.26 22.67 0.69
CA ASP A 207 10.05 23.31 0.19
C ASP A 207 9.31 22.41 -0.82
N THR A 208 10.07 21.73 -1.70
CA THR A 208 9.51 20.74 -2.65
C THR A 208 8.79 19.62 -1.91
N LEU A 209 9.43 19.00 -0.92
CA LEU A 209 8.80 17.94 -0.11
C LEU A 209 7.62 18.48 0.71
N GLY A 210 7.72 19.71 1.18
CA GLY A 210 6.67 20.40 1.93
C GLY A 210 5.36 20.52 1.16
N GLU A 211 5.42 20.70 -0.18
CA GLU A 211 4.21 20.80 -1.01
C GLU A 211 3.40 19.50 -1.03
N PHE A 212 4.07 18.36 -1.04
CA PHE A 212 3.41 17.05 -0.94
C PHE A 212 2.92 16.77 0.49
N THR A 213 3.79 17.01 1.48
CA THR A 213 3.49 16.73 2.90
C THR A 213 2.27 17.51 3.40
N ARG A 214 2.18 18.82 3.10
CA ARG A 214 1.03 19.66 3.51
C ARG A 214 -0.31 19.18 2.95
N ARG A 215 -0.28 18.47 1.82
CA ARG A 215 -1.48 17.91 1.17
C ARG A 215 -1.67 16.42 1.47
N GLY A 216 -0.84 15.87 2.34
CA GLY A 216 -0.90 14.47 2.73
C GLY A 216 -0.61 13.49 1.60
N ILE A 217 0.22 13.89 0.62
CA ILE A 217 0.63 13.06 -0.50
C ILE A 217 1.93 12.34 -0.11
N ASN A 218 1.95 11.01 -0.25
CA ASN A 218 3.14 10.22 -0.01
C ASN A 218 4.08 10.27 -1.22
N ILE A 219 5.38 10.40 -0.96
CA ILE A 219 6.43 10.28 -1.97
C ILE A 219 6.93 8.84 -1.97
N LEU A 220 6.83 8.18 -3.11
CA LEU A 220 7.16 6.77 -3.29
C LEU A 220 8.64 6.56 -3.61
N ASP A 221 9.22 7.49 -4.39
CA ASP A 221 10.64 7.51 -4.74
C ASP A 221 11.08 8.96 -5.02
N MET A 222 12.31 9.27 -4.67
CA MET A 222 12.93 10.57 -4.96
C MET A 222 14.41 10.39 -5.23
N ARG A 223 14.90 11.09 -6.24
CA ARG A 223 16.31 11.13 -6.61
C ARG A 223 16.70 12.53 -7.00
N ALA A 224 17.87 12.94 -6.54
CA ALA A 224 18.47 14.21 -6.94
C ALA A 224 19.82 13.90 -7.61
N GLU A 225 20.00 14.39 -8.81
CA GLU A 225 21.20 14.18 -9.62
C GLU A 225 21.66 15.51 -10.22
N SER A 226 22.97 15.67 -10.36
CA SER A 226 23.51 16.80 -11.11
C SER A 226 23.94 16.32 -12.50
N ASP A 227 23.48 17.00 -13.52
CA ASP A 227 23.98 16.77 -14.89
C ASP A 227 25.49 17.08 -14.91
N ALA A 228 26.29 16.07 -15.30
CA ALA A 228 27.75 16.17 -15.24
C ALA A 228 28.34 17.31 -16.11
N ARG A 229 27.64 17.72 -17.17
CA ARG A 229 28.09 18.75 -18.11
C ARG A 229 27.62 20.14 -17.72
N THR A 230 26.36 20.26 -17.31
CA THR A 230 25.73 21.54 -17.02
C THR A 230 25.75 21.90 -15.54
N GLN A 231 26.06 20.94 -14.67
CA GLN A 231 25.99 21.03 -13.20
C GLN A 231 24.60 21.42 -12.67
N LYS A 232 23.57 21.31 -13.52
CA LYS A 232 22.20 21.58 -13.10
C LYS A 232 21.66 20.42 -12.28
N LEU A 233 21.03 20.76 -11.17
CA LEU A 233 20.32 19.80 -10.33
C LEU A 233 19.05 19.32 -11.05
N GLN A 234 18.84 18.01 -11.09
CA GLN A 234 17.63 17.37 -11.57
C GLN A 234 17.02 16.58 -10.42
N ILE A 235 15.75 16.81 -10.15
CA ILE A 235 15.04 16.11 -9.06
C ILE A 235 13.91 15.29 -9.69
N TYR A 236 14.02 13.98 -9.57
CA TYR A 236 12.99 13.03 -9.97
C TYR A 236 12.15 12.67 -8.75
N ILE A 237 10.85 12.76 -8.87
CA ILE A 237 9.89 12.42 -7.80
C ILE A 237 8.83 11.48 -8.35
N GLU A 238 8.55 10.42 -7.62
CA GLU A 238 7.36 9.57 -7.82
C GLU A 238 6.44 9.79 -6.62
N ALA A 239 5.29 10.42 -6.85
CA ALA A 239 4.31 10.75 -5.83
C ALA A 239 3.06 9.87 -5.97
N GLU A 240 2.39 9.59 -4.86
CA GLU A 240 1.12 8.88 -4.82
C GLU A 240 -0.01 9.73 -5.38
N GLY A 241 -0.85 9.11 -6.23
CA GLY A 241 -2.03 9.75 -6.85
C GLY A 241 -1.86 10.02 -8.34
N HIS A 242 -2.98 10.30 -9.00
CA HIS A 242 -3.03 10.69 -10.40
C HIS A 242 -2.91 12.21 -10.54
N ARG A 243 -2.26 12.71 -11.59
CA ARG A 243 -2.08 14.17 -11.86
C ARG A 243 -3.37 14.99 -11.81
N ASN A 244 -4.51 14.36 -12.08
CA ASN A 244 -5.83 14.99 -12.05
C ASN A 244 -6.53 14.88 -10.68
N ASP A 245 -5.89 14.29 -9.67
CA ASP A 245 -6.40 14.31 -8.30
C ASP A 245 -6.20 15.68 -7.70
N ALA A 246 -7.23 16.27 -7.13
CA ALA A 246 -7.21 17.65 -6.66
C ALA A 246 -6.02 17.97 -5.72
N PRO A 247 -5.65 17.15 -4.74
CA PRO A 247 -4.48 17.41 -3.90
C PRO A 247 -3.16 17.41 -4.67
N LEU A 248 -2.99 16.46 -5.60
CA LEU A 248 -1.76 16.35 -6.38
C LEU A 248 -1.66 17.46 -7.42
N ALA A 249 -2.76 17.78 -8.13
CA ALA A 249 -2.79 18.88 -9.07
C ALA A 249 -2.43 20.23 -8.39
N ALA A 250 -2.97 20.48 -7.19
CA ALA A 250 -2.63 21.66 -6.40
C ALA A 250 -1.17 21.66 -5.92
N ALA A 251 -0.58 20.48 -5.60
CA ALA A 251 0.83 20.38 -5.26
C ALA A 251 1.73 20.71 -6.45
N LEU A 252 1.43 20.17 -7.63
CA LEU A 252 2.19 20.40 -8.86
C LEU A 252 2.15 21.89 -9.29
N ASP A 253 0.97 22.50 -9.26
CA ASP A 253 0.82 23.93 -9.55
C ASP A 253 1.60 24.82 -8.56
N SER A 254 1.54 24.49 -7.27
CA SER A 254 2.30 25.23 -6.25
C SER A 254 3.81 25.03 -6.38
N LEU A 255 4.26 23.84 -6.72
CA LEU A 255 5.68 23.57 -7.01
C LEU A 255 6.20 24.45 -8.14
N GLU A 256 5.48 24.48 -9.25
CA GLU A 256 5.91 25.23 -10.44
C GLU A 256 5.90 26.74 -10.16
N ARG A 257 4.83 27.28 -9.55
CA ARG A 257 4.66 28.72 -9.37
C ARG A 257 5.37 29.31 -8.16
N HIS A 258 5.44 28.57 -7.05
CA HIS A 258 5.85 29.16 -5.77
C HIS A 258 7.17 28.60 -5.22
N VAL A 259 7.51 27.34 -5.52
CA VAL A 259 8.75 26.72 -5.03
C VAL A 259 9.86 26.92 -6.02
N ILE A 260 9.63 26.57 -7.29
CA ILE A 260 10.61 26.68 -8.36
C ILE A 260 10.54 28.07 -8.98
N GLY A 261 9.33 28.56 -9.24
CA GLY A 261 9.06 29.91 -9.74
C GLY A 261 9.52 30.13 -11.18
N GLU A 262 9.69 29.07 -11.96
CA GLU A 262 10.20 29.09 -13.32
C GLU A 262 9.24 28.30 -14.23
N PRO A 263 8.67 28.93 -15.27
CA PRO A 263 7.82 28.22 -16.24
C PRO A 263 8.59 27.06 -16.89
N ASP A 264 7.89 25.97 -17.17
CA ASP A 264 8.42 24.76 -17.83
C ASP A 264 9.56 24.05 -17.07
N SER A 265 9.79 24.40 -15.81
CA SER A 265 10.80 23.74 -14.97
C SER A 265 10.30 22.44 -14.33
N LEU A 266 9.00 22.19 -14.37
CA LEU A 266 8.34 21.00 -13.90
C LEU A 266 7.78 20.21 -15.08
N ARG A 267 8.19 18.96 -15.21
CA ARG A 267 7.64 18.08 -16.24
C ARG A 267 7.05 16.81 -15.62
N ILE A 268 5.80 16.53 -15.97
CA ILE A 268 5.12 15.28 -15.59
C ILE A 268 5.49 14.23 -16.64
N LEU A 269 6.19 13.17 -16.20
CA LEU A 269 6.57 12.04 -17.06
C LEU A 269 5.39 11.12 -17.33
N GLY A 270 4.43 11.06 -16.40
CA GLY A 270 3.17 10.33 -16.55
C GLY A 270 2.50 10.03 -15.22
N SER A 271 1.24 9.64 -15.32
CA SER A 271 0.47 9.04 -14.22
C SER A 271 0.04 7.64 -14.67
N TYR A 272 0.20 6.65 -13.81
CA TYR A 272 0.06 5.24 -14.17
C TYR A 272 -0.36 4.41 -12.94
N PRO A 273 -0.93 3.20 -13.14
CA PRO A 273 -1.25 2.29 -12.05
C PRO A 273 0.00 1.97 -11.20
N ARG A 274 -0.14 2.11 -9.90
CA ARG A 274 0.95 1.92 -8.93
C ARG A 274 1.32 0.45 -8.80
N VAL A 275 2.61 0.14 -8.70
CA VAL A 275 3.11 -1.21 -8.44
C VAL A 275 3.98 -1.25 -7.19
N ASP A 276 3.98 -2.39 -6.51
CA ASP A 276 4.84 -2.65 -5.36
C ASP A 276 5.95 -3.64 -5.75
N MET A 277 7.19 -3.18 -5.66
CA MET A 277 8.38 -3.97 -5.98
C MET A 277 8.87 -4.86 -4.83
N ARG A 278 8.31 -4.74 -3.63
CA ARG A 278 8.70 -5.57 -2.49
C ARG A 278 8.36 -7.04 -2.76
N VAL A 279 9.14 -7.93 -2.18
CA VAL A 279 8.83 -9.36 -2.21
C VAL A 279 7.63 -9.61 -1.30
N LYS A 280 6.49 -9.95 -1.90
CA LYS A 280 5.27 -10.33 -1.17
C LYS A 280 5.29 -11.84 -0.91
N ARG A 281 5.05 -12.23 0.34
CA ARG A 281 4.84 -13.63 0.74
C ARG A 281 3.41 -14.04 0.50
N ILE A 282 2.48 -13.11 0.78
CA ILE A 282 1.06 -13.29 0.53
C ILE A 282 0.78 -13.06 -0.96
N LYS A 283 0.05 -13.97 -1.58
CA LYS A 283 -0.48 -13.84 -2.94
C LYS A 283 -2.00 -13.81 -2.95
N THR A 284 -2.61 -14.53 -2.02
CA THR A 284 -4.04 -14.82 -1.99
C THR A 284 -4.63 -14.61 -0.61
N PHE A 285 -5.78 -13.92 -0.57
CA PHE A 285 -6.59 -13.73 0.63
C PHE A 285 -7.96 -14.41 0.45
N GLY A 286 -8.35 -15.20 1.43
CA GLY A 286 -9.69 -15.75 1.52
C GLY A 286 -10.50 -15.07 2.63
N PHE A 287 -11.72 -14.69 2.34
CA PHE A 287 -12.62 -14.09 3.32
C PHE A 287 -13.72 -15.07 3.71
N ILE A 288 -13.93 -15.26 5.00
CA ILE A 288 -15.14 -15.87 5.55
C ILE A 288 -16.03 -14.72 6.04
N GLY A 289 -17.02 -14.40 5.22
CA GLY A 289 -17.89 -13.25 5.33
C GLY A 289 -18.00 -12.50 4.01
N THR A 290 -19.21 -12.06 3.65
CA THR A 290 -19.51 -11.34 2.40
C THR A 290 -20.12 -9.97 2.65
N GLY A 291 -19.98 -9.46 3.86
CA GLY A 291 -20.46 -8.15 4.28
C GLY A 291 -19.67 -7.00 3.64
N ASP A 292 -20.14 -5.78 3.85
CA ASP A 292 -19.55 -4.59 3.24
C ASP A 292 -18.10 -4.38 3.67
N MET A 293 -17.73 -4.75 4.90
CA MET A 293 -16.36 -4.64 5.38
C MET A 293 -15.42 -5.64 4.68
N SER A 294 -15.88 -6.87 4.41
CA SER A 294 -15.14 -7.86 3.63
C SER A 294 -14.88 -7.36 2.21
N LYS A 295 -15.91 -6.81 1.55
CA LYS A 295 -15.82 -6.24 0.21
C LYS A 295 -14.85 -5.05 0.19
N TRP A 296 -14.93 -4.22 1.22
CA TRP A 296 -14.06 -3.06 1.35
C TRP A 296 -12.58 -3.45 1.44
N PHE A 297 -12.24 -4.44 2.28
CA PHE A 297 -10.86 -4.92 2.36
C PHE A 297 -10.43 -5.66 1.09
N ALA A 298 -11.31 -6.47 0.49
CA ALA A 298 -11.01 -7.16 -0.75
C ALA A 298 -10.66 -6.18 -1.87
N ASP A 299 -11.47 -5.11 -2.05
CA ASP A 299 -11.20 -4.04 -3.01
C ASP A 299 -9.81 -3.42 -2.81
N LYS A 300 -9.43 -3.07 -1.57
CA LYS A 300 -8.13 -2.47 -1.28
C LYS A 300 -6.95 -3.43 -1.50
N LEU A 301 -7.14 -4.71 -1.20
CA LEU A 301 -6.14 -5.75 -1.42
C LEU A 301 -5.96 -6.06 -2.92
N GLU A 302 -7.03 -6.09 -3.69
CA GLU A 302 -6.97 -6.27 -5.15
C GLU A 302 -6.24 -5.13 -5.84
N HIS A 303 -6.47 -3.89 -5.43
CA HIS A 303 -5.71 -2.73 -5.91
C HIS A 303 -4.21 -2.79 -5.58
N GLU A 304 -3.82 -3.53 -4.54
CA GLU A 304 -2.41 -3.85 -4.22
C GLU A 304 -1.86 -5.05 -5.01
N GLY A 305 -2.68 -5.68 -5.86
CA GLY A 305 -2.30 -6.82 -6.69
C GLY A 305 -2.38 -8.17 -5.98
N TYR A 306 -3.06 -8.27 -4.84
CA TYR A 306 -3.40 -9.56 -4.24
C TYR A 306 -4.64 -10.15 -4.92
N LYS A 307 -4.75 -11.48 -4.91
CA LYS A 307 -5.99 -12.16 -5.29
C LYS A 307 -6.89 -12.31 -4.07
N THR A 308 -8.17 -12.07 -4.22
CA THR A 308 -9.14 -12.23 -3.12
C THR A 308 -10.26 -13.21 -3.47
N VAL A 309 -10.75 -13.94 -2.48
CA VAL A 309 -11.91 -14.86 -2.61
C VAL A 309 -12.84 -14.63 -1.43
N LEU A 310 -14.04 -14.12 -1.70
CA LEU A 310 -15.06 -13.92 -0.67
C LEU A 310 -15.97 -15.15 -0.60
N THR A 311 -16.11 -15.71 0.61
CA THR A 311 -16.95 -16.89 0.86
C THR A 311 -17.96 -16.66 1.97
N GLY A 312 -19.10 -17.36 1.88
CA GLY A 312 -20.18 -17.30 2.84
C GLY A 312 -21.19 -18.41 2.65
N ARG A 313 -22.34 -18.31 3.33
CA ARG A 313 -23.37 -19.36 3.32
C ARG A 313 -24.02 -19.60 1.95
N SER A 314 -24.03 -18.59 1.08
CA SER A 314 -24.71 -18.62 -0.22
C SER A 314 -23.79 -18.40 -1.42
N THR A 315 -22.46 -18.31 -1.20
CA THR A 315 -21.51 -18.15 -2.30
C THR A 315 -21.29 -19.46 -3.04
N PRO A 316 -21.00 -19.43 -4.36
CA PRO A 316 -20.66 -20.62 -5.14
C PRO A 316 -19.45 -21.38 -4.56
N VAL A 317 -18.39 -20.64 -4.17
CA VAL A 317 -17.24 -21.19 -3.44
C VAL A 317 -17.55 -21.14 -1.95
N ARG A 318 -17.36 -22.26 -1.27
CA ARG A 318 -17.56 -22.39 0.18
C ARG A 318 -16.24 -22.17 0.92
N PRO A 319 -16.28 -21.79 2.23
CA PRO A 319 -15.07 -21.65 3.03
C PRO A 319 -14.18 -22.89 3.01
N GLU A 320 -14.79 -24.08 3.06
CA GLU A 320 -14.07 -25.36 3.08
C GLU A 320 -13.24 -25.61 1.80
N ALA A 321 -13.70 -25.10 0.67
CA ALA A 321 -12.98 -25.20 -0.61
C ALA A 321 -11.96 -24.07 -0.79
N MET A 322 -12.20 -22.92 -0.18
CA MET A 322 -11.34 -21.75 -0.30
C MET A 322 -10.10 -21.84 0.62
N ILE A 323 -10.28 -22.28 1.86
CA ILE A 323 -9.23 -22.25 2.89
C ILE A 323 -7.93 -22.93 2.43
N PRO A 324 -7.94 -24.13 1.81
CA PRO A 324 -6.68 -24.76 1.37
C PRO A 324 -5.94 -24.02 0.25
N GLU A 325 -6.61 -23.12 -0.47
CA GLU A 325 -6.09 -22.47 -1.70
C GLU A 325 -5.54 -21.06 -1.46
N VAL A 326 -5.55 -20.57 -0.21
CA VAL A 326 -5.16 -19.19 0.10
C VAL A 326 -4.03 -19.13 1.12
N ASP A 327 -3.24 -18.06 1.06
CA ASP A 327 -2.14 -17.85 2.02
C ASP A 327 -2.65 -17.31 3.35
N VAL A 328 -3.68 -16.46 3.30
CA VAL A 328 -4.27 -15.80 4.47
C VAL A 328 -5.79 -15.92 4.45
N VAL A 329 -6.35 -16.35 5.57
CA VAL A 329 -7.80 -16.36 5.81
C VAL A 329 -8.17 -15.18 6.70
N LEU A 330 -9.12 -14.35 6.25
CA LEU A 330 -9.73 -13.30 7.06
C LEU A 330 -11.14 -13.71 7.50
N ILE A 331 -11.39 -13.76 8.79
CA ILE A 331 -12.76 -13.90 9.32
C ILE A 331 -13.30 -12.49 9.56
N CYS A 332 -14.34 -12.14 8.80
CA CYS A 332 -15.03 -10.85 8.86
C CYS A 332 -16.55 -11.10 8.85
N VAL A 333 -17.05 -11.55 9.97
CA VAL A 333 -18.47 -11.85 10.24
C VAL A 333 -18.96 -10.98 11.41
N PRO A 334 -20.26 -10.92 11.69
CA PRO A 334 -20.77 -10.26 12.91
C PRO A 334 -20.04 -10.76 14.17
N ILE A 335 -19.79 -9.85 15.11
CA ILE A 335 -18.98 -10.12 16.32
C ILE A 335 -19.49 -11.36 17.06
N SER A 336 -20.79 -11.48 17.20
CA SER A 336 -21.44 -12.61 17.89
C SER A 336 -21.19 -13.97 17.20
N ASN A 337 -20.92 -13.99 15.90
CA ASN A 337 -20.73 -15.21 15.12
C ASN A 337 -19.25 -15.57 14.97
N THR A 338 -18.32 -14.70 15.38
CA THR A 338 -16.88 -14.91 15.17
C THR A 338 -16.37 -16.18 15.87
N PRO A 339 -16.66 -16.44 17.16
CA PRO A 339 -16.22 -17.66 17.81
C PRO A 339 -16.72 -18.94 17.14
N GLU A 340 -18.01 -19.04 16.84
CA GLU A 340 -18.60 -20.20 16.14
C GLU A 340 -17.97 -20.42 14.75
N THR A 341 -17.67 -19.33 14.06
CA THR A 341 -17.01 -19.39 12.73
C THR A 341 -15.59 -19.94 12.87
N ILE A 342 -14.85 -19.54 13.89
CA ILE A 342 -13.50 -20.05 14.20
C ILE A 342 -13.55 -21.53 14.56
N GLU A 343 -14.45 -21.94 15.45
CA GLU A 343 -14.65 -23.34 15.84
C GLU A 343 -14.93 -24.23 14.63
N ARG A 344 -15.77 -23.74 13.72
CA ARG A 344 -16.18 -24.46 12.52
C ARG A 344 -15.08 -24.61 11.48
N TYR A 345 -14.26 -23.58 11.27
CA TYR A 345 -13.32 -23.53 10.13
C TYR A 345 -11.85 -23.51 10.54
N GLY A 346 -11.54 -23.20 11.79
CA GLY A 346 -10.14 -23.05 12.24
C GLY A 346 -9.28 -24.29 12.02
N HIS A 347 -9.84 -25.47 12.21
CA HIS A 347 -9.15 -26.76 12.03
C HIS A 347 -8.85 -27.10 10.55
N LEU A 348 -9.42 -26.37 9.59
CA LEU A 348 -9.16 -26.54 8.15
C LEU A 348 -7.92 -25.78 7.68
N LEU A 349 -7.41 -24.84 8.49
CA LEU A 349 -6.16 -24.15 8.16
C LEU A 349 -4.98 -25.08 8.39
N HIS A 350 -3.99 -25.00 7.53
CA HIS A 350 -2.76 -25.78 7.63
C HIS A 350 -1.55 -24.90 7.99
N ASP A 351 -0.48 -25.53 8.42
CA ASP A 351 0.78 -24.86 8.75
C ASP A 351 1.30 -24.03 7.57
N GLY A 352 1.78 -22.82 7.87
CA GLY A 352 2.26 -21.86 6.87
C GLY A 352 1.20 -20.90 6.35
N GLN A 353 -0.06 -21.05 6.74
CA GLN A 353 -1.12 -20.05 6.50
C GLN A 353 -1.23 -19.07 7.68
N ALA A 354 -1.91 -17.95 7.47
CA ALA A 354 -2.31 -17.04 8.54
C ALA A 354 -3.82 -16.92 8.67
N LEU A 355 -4.29 -16.84 9.91
CA LEU A 355 -5.66 -16.45 10.27
C LEU A 355 -5.64 -15.04 10.84
N ILE A 356 -6.30 -14.10 10.18
CA ILE A 356 -6.48 -12.74 10.64
C ILE A 356 -7.95 -12.51 10.98
N LEU A 357 -8.21 -12.10 12.20
CA LEU A 357 -9.54 -11.89 12.74
C LEU A 357 -9.88 -10.41 12.66
N LEU A 358 -10.85 -10.04 11.82
CA LEU A 358 -11.39 -8.68 11.76
C LEU A 358 -12.57 -8.60 12.73
N ALA A 359 -12.29 -8.32 14.01
CA ALA A 359 -13.27 -8.41 15.09
C ALA A 359 -13.09 -7.32 16.15
N GLY A 360 -14.21 -6.95 16.79
CA GLY A 360 -14.27 -5.92 17.83
C GLY A 360 -14.18 -6.46 19.27
N GLU A 361 -13.94 -7.75 19.47
CA GLU A 361 -13.70 -8.39 20.77
C GLU A 361 -12.45 -9.26 20.66
N ALA A 362 -11.44 -9.02 21.50
CA ALA A 362 -10.13 -9.64 21.31
C ALA A 362 -9.93 -10.88 22.17
N GLU A 363 -10.15 -10.81 23.47
CA GLU A 363 -9.76 -11.88 24.39
C GLU A 363 -10.45 -13.21 24.06
N LYS A 364 -11.76 -13.21 23.99
CA LYS A 364 -12.53 -14.41 23.68
C LYS A 364 -12.23 -14.94 22.28
N THR A 365 -12.14 -14.05 21.30
CA THR A 365 -11.93 -14.37 19.89
C THR A 365 -10.56 -15.02 19.68
N LEU A 366 -9.50 -14.45 20.25
CA LEU A 366 -8.14 -14.98 20.14
C LEU A 366 -7.98 -16.31 20.90
N ASN A 367 -8.56 -16.44 22.08
CA ASN A 367 -8.52 -17.70 22.84
C ASN A 367 -9.22 -18.82 22.06
N THR A 368 -10.35 -18.55 21.42
CA THR A 368 -11.02 -19.52 20.56
C THR A 368 -10.14 -19.91 19.37
N ALA A 369 -9.49 -18.95 18.71
CA ALA A 369 -8.63 -19.22 17.57
C ALA A 369 -7.38 -20.02 17.95
N LEU A 370 -6.76 -19.70 19.08
CA LEU A 370 -5.62 -20.46 19.60
C LEU A 370 -5.96 -21.94 19.89
N ALA A 371 -7.19 -22.19 20.34
CA ALA A 371 -7.67 -23.53 20.65
C ALA A 371 -8.06 -24.35 19.42
N HIS A 372 -8.50 -23.72 18.33
CA HIS A 372 -9.08 -24.41 17.17
C HIS A 372 -8.22 -24.35 15.91
N THR A 373 -7.00 -23.85 15.98
CA THR A 373 -6.05 -23.83 14.86
C THR A 373 -4.74 -24.52 15.22
N SER A 374 -4.05 -25.11 14.22
CA SER A 374 -2.74 -25.73 14.47
C SER A 374 -1.67 -24.73 14.87
N GLN A 375 -0.60 -25.19 15.52
CA GLN A 375 0.50 -24.35 16.03
C GLN A 375 1.28 -23.65 14.90
N GLY A 376 1.29 -24.21 13.70
CA GLY A 376 1.97 -23.64 12.54
C GLY A 376 1.15 -22.60 11.77
N VAL A 377 -0.09 -22.31 12.19
CA VAL A 377 -0.92 -21.23 11.65
C VAL A 377 -0.59 -19.93 12.37
N GLU A 378 -0.19 -18.91 11.60
CA GLU A 378 0.00 -17.57 12.15
C GLU A 378 -1.35 -16.96 12.57
N LEU A 379 -1.37 -16.22 13.67
CA LEU A 379 -2.63 -15.69 14.22
C LEU A 379 -2.48 -14.24 14.68
N MET A 380 -3.40 -13.38 14.25
CA MET A 380 -3.48 -11.98 14.64
C MET A 380 -4.94 -11.51 14.63
N LEU A 381 -5.29 -10.58 15.53
CA LEU A 381 -6.54 -9.84 15.43
C LEU A 381 -6.26 -8.40 15.00
N VAL A 382 -7.11 -7.90 14.13
CA VAL A 382 -7.11 -6.50 13.69
C VAL A 382 -8.51 -5.94 13.88
N HIS A 383 -8.62 -4.92 14.69
CA HIS A 383 -9.85 -4.16 14.84
C HIS A 383 -9.70 -2.81 14.13
N ASN A 384 -10.22 -2.70 12.92
CA ASN A 384 -10.29 -1.44 12.20
C ASN A 384 -11.36 -0.53 12.81
N LEU A 385 -10.94 0.63 13.32
CA LEU A 385 -11.83 1.60 13.96
C LEU A 385 -12.52 2.53 12.96
N TRP A 386 -12.89 1.98 11.80
CA TRP A 386 -13.65 2.64 10.74
C TRP A 386 -14.66 1.67 10.11
N GLY A 387 -15.72 2.22 9.54
CA GLY A 387 -16.74 1.46 8.84
C GLY A 387 -16.51 1.43 7.32
N PRO A 388 -17.31 0.64 6.57
CA PRO A 388 -17.18 0.45 5.13
C PRO A 388 -17.49 1.71 4.29
N ALA A 389 -18.09 2.74 4.88
CA ALA A 389 -18.28 4.04 4.24
C ALA A 389 -17.00 4.88 4.15
N ALA A 390 -15.92 4.46 4.79
CA ALA A 390 -14.64 5.15 4.72
C ALA A 390 -14.00 4.99 3.34
N ALA A 391 -13.63 6.10 2.69
CA ALA A 391 -12.98 6.04 1.39
C ALA A 391 -11.57 5.43 1.47
N THR A 392 -10.82 5.72 2.54
CA THR A 392 -9.44 5.28 2.76
C THR A 392 -9.18 4.91 4.22
N MET A 393 -8.05 4.26 4.49
CA MET A 393 -7.54 4.00 5.85
C MET A 393 -6.80 5.21 6.45
N LYS A 394 -6.47 6.20 5.63
CA LYS A 394 -5.66 7.35 6.03
C LYS A 394 -6.33 8.09 7.20
N ASP A 395 -5.52 8.42 8.20
CA ASP A 395 -5.91 9.13 9.42
C ASP A 395 -6.99 8.39 10.25
N LYS A 396 -7.05 7.07 10.15
CA LYS A 396 -7.93 6.20 10.94
C LYS A 396 -7.11 5.20 11.73
N ASN A 397 -7.60 4.83 12.90
CA ASN A 397 -6.88 3.92 13.78
C ASN A 397 -7.26 2.46 13.55
N ALA A 398 -6.29 1.57 13.68
CA ALA A 398 -6.47 0.14 13.79
C ALA A 398 -5.80 -0.36 15.07
N SER A 399 -6.54 -1.09 15.89
CA SER A 399 -5.95 -1.84 16.99
C SER A 399 -5.50 -3.21 16.47
N VAL A 400 -4.23 -3.51 16.66
CA VAL A 400 -3.59 -4.77 16.26
C VAL A 400 -3.22 -5.54 17.50
N VAL A 401 -3.81 -6.73 17.68
CA VAL A 401 -3.50 -7.62 18.80
C VAL A 401 -2.74 -8.83 18.27
N ARG A 402 -1.43 -8.81 18.51
CA ARG A 402 -0.53 -9.90 18.14
C ARG A 402 -0.55 -11.02 19.17
N THR A 403 -0.30 -12.23 18.71
CA THR A 403 -0.14 -13.41 19.56
C THR A 403 1.31 -13.93 19.46
N PRO A 404 1.76 -14.85 20.31
CA PRO A 404 3.06 -15.51 20.13
C PRO A 404 3.21 -16.23 18.77
N ARG A 405 2.09 -16.49 18.08
CA ARG A 405 2.07 -17.12 16.75
C ARG A 405 1.99 -16.11 15.59
N SER A 406 1.96 -14.81 15.87
CA SER A 406 1.99 -13.80 14.80
C SER A 406 3.36 -13.78 14.12
N GLY A 407 3.39 -14.17 12.86
CA GLY A 407 4.61 -14.33 12.06
C GLY A 407 4.69 -13.35 10.88
N PRO A 408 5.45 -13.73 9.83
CA PRO A 408 5.70 -12.88 8.66
C PRO A 408 4.47 -12.50 7.86
N LEU A 409 3.48 -13.40 7.73
CA LEU A 409 2.23 -13.11 6.99
C LEU A 409 1.39 -12.06 7.73
N CYS A 410 1.29 -12.19 9.06
CA CYS A 410 0.67 -11.18 9.92
C CYS A 410 1.36 -9.82 9.78
N SER A 411 2.70 -9.80 9.77
CA SER A 411 3.49 -8.57 9.62
C SER A 411 3.30 -7.94 8.22
N GLU A 412 3.12 -8.73 7.18
CA GLU A 412 2.85 -8.21 5.83
C GLU A 412 1.46 -7.55 5.75
N PHE A 413 0.44 -8.13 6.39
CA PHE A 413 -0.88 -7.51 6.47
C PHE A 413 -0.86 -6.22 7.30
N GLU A 414 -0.15 -6.20 8.42
CA GLU A 414 0.05 -4.99 9.22
C GLU A 414 0.76 -3.88 8.43
N ALA A 415 1.79 -4.25 7.66
CA ALA A 415 2.48 -3.32 6.75
C ALA A 415 1.55 -2.77 5.65
N PHE A 416 0.60 -3.57 5.16
CA PHE A 416 -0.45 -3.10 4.25
C PHE A 416 -1.31 -2.01 4.89
N LEU A 417 -1.76 -2.19 6.13
CA LEU A 417 -2.54 -1.16 6.85
C LEU A 417 -1.73 0.13 7.03
N TYR A 418 -0.48 0.01 7.49
CA TYR A 418 0.42 1.14 7.70
C TYR A 418 0.70 1.91 6.40
N LYS A 419 0.96 1.20 5.30
CA LYS A 419 1.20 1.78 3.98
C LYS A 419 0.03 2.63 3.49
N HIS A 420 -1.20 2.24 3.81
CA HIS A 420 -2.41 2.97 3.47
C HIS A 420 -2.76 4.09 4.47
N GLY A 421 -1.86 4.40 5.40
CA GLY A 421 -1.97 5.52 6.32
C GLY A 421 -2.83 5.27 7.55
N ALA A 422 -3.10 4.00 7.89
CA ALA A 422 -3.72 3.67 9.17
C ALA A 422 -2.77 3.94 10.33
N GLY A 423 -3.25 4.60 11.38
CA GLY A 423 -2.58 4.68 12.68
C GLY A 423 -2.72 3.35 13.41
N ILE A 424 -1.60 2.65 13.64
CA ILE A 424 -1.62 1.32 14.27
C ILE A 424 -1.33 1.46 15.76
N CYS A 425 -2.24 0.91 16.59
CA CYS A 425 -2.04 0.73 18.03
C CYS A 425 -1.85 -0.76 18.31
N HIS A 426 -0.77 -1.12 19.00
CA HIS A 426 -0.55 -2.50 19.46
C HIS A 426 -1.10 -2.67 20.87
N ASP A 427 -2.07 -3.56 21.00
CA ASP A 427 -2.76 -3.84 22.24
C ASP A 427 -2.55 -5.28 22.72
N THR A 428 -2.69 -5.52 24.02
CA THR A 428 -2.98 -6.86 24.54
C THR A 428 -4.48 -7.14 24.43
N PRO A 429 -4.93 -8.42 24.43
CA PRO A 429 -6.36 -8.72 24.34
C PRO A 429 -7.20 -7.98 25.40
N ASN A 430 -6.76 -7.97 26.65
CA ASN A 430 -7.48 -7.33 27.75
C ASN A 430 -7.46 -5.80 27.64
N SER A 431 -6.31 -5.21 27.26
CA SER A 431 -6.19 -3.77 27.04
C SER A 431 -7.11 -3.31 25.90
N HIS A 432 -7.14 -4.06 24.78
CA HIS A 432 -8.06 -3.81 23.68
C HIS A 432 -9.51 -3.77 24.16
N ASP A 433 -9.98 -4.85 24.84
CA ASP A 433 -11.38 -4.97 25.23
C ASP A 433 -11.79 -3.90 26.26
N LEU A 434 -10.87 -3.49 27.16
CA LEU A 434 -11.08 -2.38 28.07
C LEU A 434 -11.21 -1.04 27.34
N LEU A 435 -10.27 -0.75 26.42
CA LEU A 435 -10.26 0.51 25.65
C LEU A 435 -11.45 0.61 24.69
N MET A 436 -11.92 -0.51 24.14
CA MET A 436 -13.16 -0.54 23.35
C MET A 436 -14.40 -0.25 24.23
N GLY A 437 -14.31 -0.43 25.53
CA GLY A 437 -15.30 0.08 26.49
C GLY A 437 -15.48 1.58 26.40
N VAL A 438 -14.38 2.33 26.30
CA VAL A 438 -14.38 3.81 26.14
C VAL A 438 -14.60 4.22 24.68
N GLY A 439 -13.91 3.57 23.73
CA GLY A 439 -13.88 4.00 22.32
C GLY A 439 -15.16 3.66 21.54
N GLN A 440 -15.89 2.62 21.93
CA GLN A 440 -17.06 2.16 21.19
C GLN A 440 -18.30 1.90 22.06
N LYS A 441 -18.18 1.07 23.09
CA LYS A 441 -19.33 0.60 23.87
C LYS A 441 -20.03 1.74 24.62
N LEU A 442 -19.29 2.55 25.35
CA LEU A 442 -19.85 3.68 26.11
C LEU A 442 -20.49 4.73 25.19
N PRO A 443 -19.80 5.27 24.15
CA PRO A 443 -20.41 6.24 23.23
C PRO A 443 -21.66 5.72 22.53
N THR A 444 -21.66 4.45 22.13
CA THR A 444 -22.84 3.80 21.56
C THR A 444 -23.99 3.75 22.54
N THR A 445 -23.73 3.32 23.78
CA THR A 445 -24.76 3.24 24.83
C THR A 445 -25.33 4.61 25.16
N ILE A 446 -24.47 5.64 25.28
CA ILE A 446 -24.92 7.04 25.48
C ILE A 446 -25.80 7.49 24.31
N SER A 447 -25.39 7.25 23.08
CA SER A 447 -26.14 7.64 21.87
C SER A 447 -27.54 7.03 21.83
N VAL A 448 -27.65 5.73 22.16
CA VAL A 448 -28.96 5.02 22.20
C VAL A 448 -29.81 5.54 23.36
N ALA A 449 -29.22 5.72 24.55
CA ALA A 449 -29.94 6.25 25.71
C ALA A 449 -30.42 7.70 25.50
N LEU A 450 -29.60 8.55 24.86
CA LEU A 450 -29.96 9.92 24.54
C LEU A 450 -31.17 9.98 23.59
N ALA A 451 -31.14 9.20 22.51
CA ALA A 451 -32.29 9.14 21.58
C ALA A 451 -33.56 8.69 22.29
N ARG A 452 -33.45 7.71 23.20
CA ARG A 452 -34.60 7.26 23.99
C ARG A 452 -35.11 8.36 24.94
N ALA A 453 -34.22 9.08 25.60
CA ALA A 453 -34.60 10.20 26.49
C ALA A 453 -35.34 11.30 25.72
N LEU A 454 -34.90 11.65 24.49
CA LEU A 454 -35.61 12.61 23.64
C LEU A 454 -37.01 12.12 23.30
N ALA A 455 -37.18 10.84 22.96
CA ALA A 455 -38.46 10.25 22.62
C ALA A 455 -39.41 10.20 23.82
N ASP A 456 -38.94 9.81 25.00
CA ASP A 456 -39.75 9.72 26.23
C ASP A 456 -40.28 11.10 26.68
N ASN A 457 -39.54 12.16 26.37
CA ASN A 457 -39.92 13.55 26.66
C ASN A 457 -40.56 14.26 25.48
N GLN A 458 -40.87 13.56 24.38
CA GLN A 458 -41.54 14.11 23.18
C GLN A 458 -40.84 15.37 22.61
N ILE A 459 -39.50 15.42 22.66
CA ILE A 459 -38.73 16.54 22.13
C ILE A 459 -38.84 16.57 20.61
N ASN A 460 -39.24 17.73 20.08
CA ASN A 460 -39.24 17.94 18.64
C ASN A 460 -37.81 18.07 18.11
N THR A 461 -37.41 17.17 17.21
CA THR A 461 -36.05 17.15 16.65
C THR A 461 -35.69 18.40 15.86
N GLY A 462 -36.69 19.12 15.32
CA GLY A 462 -36.50 20.38 14.61
C GLY A 462 -36.00 21.53 15.52
N ASP A 463 -36.27 21.46 16.82
CA ASP A 463 -35.88 22.50 17.77
C ASP A 463 -34.49 22.26 18.38
N ILE A 464 -33.89 21.10 18.16
CA ILE A 464 -32.61 20.72 18.80
C ILE A 464 -31.49 21.67 18.36
N ALA A 465 -31.35 21.95 17.06
CA ALA A 465 -30.24 22.73 16.53
C ALA A 465 -30.24 24.17 17.10
N SER A 466 -31.40 24.79 17.18
CA SER A 466 -31.55 26.19 17.67
C SER A 466 -31.35 26.35 19.19
N HIS A 467 -31.39 25.22 19.93
CA HIS A 467 -31.23 25.19 21.41
C HIS A 467 -29.95 24.45 21.85
N SER A 468 -29.06 24.12 20.90
CA SER A 468 -27.83 23.42 21.18
C SER A 468 -26.63 24.35 21.31
N THR A 469 -25.78 24.05 22.29
CA THR A 469 -24.40 24.57 22.31
C THR A 469 -23.54 23.72 21.39
N LEU A 470 -22.36 24.20 20.99
CA LEU A 470 -21.41 23.39 20.20
C LEU A 470 -21.05 22.08 20.94
N THR A 471 -20.88 22.13 22.24
CA THR A 471 -20.62 20.95 23.07
C THR A 471 -21.76 19.92 23.01
N SER A 472 -23.02 20.36 23.05
CA SER A 472 -24.18 19.44 22.97
C SER A 472 -24.33 18.85 21.57
N LEU A 473 -23.92 19.56 20.51
CA LEU A 473 -23.94 19.07 19.14
C LEU A 473 -23.07 17.80 18.97
N TYR A 474 -21.95 17.65 19.66
CA TYR A 474 -21.14 16.43 19.58
C TYR A 474 -21.94 15.19 19.97
N GLY A 475 -22.72 15.26 21.05
CA GLY A 475 -23.61 14.17 21.46
C GLY A 475 -24.70 13.88 20.44
N ILE A 476 -25.31 14.92 19.89
CA ILE A 476 -26.38 14.79 18.87
C ILE A 476 -25.83 14.19 17.57
N LEU A 477 -24.67 14.64 17.11
CA LEU A 477 -24.02 14.07 15.91
C LEU A 477 -23.63 12.60 16.09
N ALA A 478 -23.09 12.25 17.27
CA ALA A 478 -22.79 10.86 17.62
C ALA A 478 -24.07 9.99 17.64
N MET A 479 -25.14 10.47 18.26
CA MET A 479 -26.45 9.83 18.29
C MET A 479 -27.00 9.62 16.88
N SER A 480 -26.98 10.63 16.05
CA SER A 480 -27.46 10.58 14.66
C SER A 480 -26.68 9.57 13.85
N ARG A 481 -25.35 9.53 14.01
CA ARG A 481 -24.47 8.58 13.35
C ARG A 481 -24.80 7.13 13.71
N VAL A 482 -25.04 6.84 14.98
CA VAL A 482 -25.40 5.49 15.45
C VAL A 482 -26.74 5.04 14.84
N HIS A 483 -27.74 5.93 14.81
CA HIS A 483 -29.09 5.57 14.33
C HIS A 483 -29.24 5.58 12.80
N ASN A 484 -28.29 6.16 12.06
CA ASN A 484 -28.25 6.10 10.60
C ASN A 484 -27.56 4.84 10.05
N GLN A 485 -27.06 3.97 10.89
CA GLN A 485 -26.33 2.76 10.48
C GLN A 485 -27.07 1.49 10.90
N ASN A 486 -26.47 0.33 10.63
CA ASN A 486 -27.09 -0.96 10.94
C ASN A 486 -27.22 -1.16 12.45
N ALA A 487 -28.46 -1.22 12.93
CA ALA A 487 -28.80 -1.38 14.34
C ALA A 487 -28.18 -2.65 14.95
N ARG A 488 -28.09 -3.75 14.19
CA ARG A 488 -27.50 -5.00 14.67
C ARG A 488 -26.03 -4.83 15.03
N THR A 489 -25.25 -4.13 14.23
CA THR A 489 -23.83 -3.87 14.52
C THR A 489 -23.65 -3.16 15.85
N TYR A 490 -24.44 -2.13 16.11
CA TYR A 490 -24.36 -1.39 17.37
C TYR A 490 -24.90 -2.16 18.57
N ALA A 491 -25.93 -2.98 18.37
CA ALA A 491 -26.41 -3.91 19.40
C ALA A 491 -25.32 -4.93 19.78
N GLU A 492 -24.60 -5.47 18.79
CA GLU A 492 -23.49 -6.39 19.03
C GLU A 492 -22.32 -5.71 19.76
N ILE A 493 -21.95 -4.46 19.39
CA ILE A 493 -20.94 -3.66 20.12
C ILE A 493 -21.34 -3.48 21.59
N MET A 494 -22.58 -3.14 21.88
CA MET A 494 -23.07 -3.02 23.26
C MET A 494 -23.06 -4.36 24.01
N ALA A 495 -23.32 -5.46 23.30
CA ALA A 495 -23.40 -6.79 23.88
C ALA A 495 -22.04 -7.49 24.08
N THR A 496 -20.93 -7.02 23.46
CA THR A 496 -19.60 -7.62 23.64
C THR A 496 -19.24 -7.81 25.12
N GLY A 497 -18.47 -8.85 25.40
CA GLY A 497 -18.02 -9.21 26.73
C GLY A 497 -16.88 -8.33 27.27
N GLY A 498 -16.10 -8.93 28.14
CA GLY A 498 -14.86 -8.34 28.67
C GLY A 498 -15.02 -7.13 29.61
N ASP A 499 -13.89 -6.55 29.93
CA ASP A 499 -13.76 -5.46 30.93
C ASP A 499 -14.39 -4.13 30.46
N GLY A 500 -14.64 -3.95 29.16
CA GLY A 500 -15.36 -2.79 28.66
C GLY A 500 -16.76 -2.60 29.23
N ARG A 501 -17.40 -3.66 29.77
CA ARG A 501 -18.68 -3.55 30.50
C ARG A 501 -18.56 -2.76 31.79
N LYS A 502 -17.42 -2.84 32.48
CA LYS A 502 -17.14 -2.11 33.70
C LYS A 502 -17.21 -0.59 33.47
N ILE A 503 -16.71 -0.13 32.36
CA ILE A 503 -16.72 1.29 31.97
C ILE A 503 -18.15 1.83 31.84
N VAL A 504 -19.02 1.09 31.12
CA VAL A 504 -20.42 1.51 30.94
C VAL A 504 -21.18 1.51 32.28
N ARG A 505 -20.93 0.50 33.12
CA ARG A 505 -21.58 0.41 34.44
C ARG A 505 -21.14 1.51 35.38
N SER A 506 -19.82 1.76 35.47
CA SER A 506 -19.26 2.87 36.24
C SER A 506 -19.78 4.24 35.78
N PHE A 507 -19.92 4.43 34.46
CA PHE A 507 -20.54 5.66 33.94
C PHE A 507 -21.98 5.83 34.42
N ALA A 508 -22.81 4.79 34.33
CA ALA A 508 -24.20 4.84 34.77
C ALA A 508 -24.33 5.14 36.27
N GLU A 509 -23.49 4.50 37.09
CA GLU A 509 -23.46 4.74 38.56
C GLU A 509 -23.06 6.19 38.90
N ASN A 510 -22.04 6.74 38.22
CA ASN A 510 -21.64 8.12 38.43
C ASN A 510 -22.70 9.11 37.91
N LEU A 511 -23.40 8.79 36.81
CA LEU A 511 -24.49 9.61 36.30
C LEU A 511 -25.63 9.72 37.32
N LEU A 512 -26.03 8.60 37.94
CA LEU A 512 -27.06 8.63 39.01
C LEU A 512 -26.63 9.47 40.20
N LYS A 513 -25.36 9.34 40.65
CA LYS A 513 -24.83 10.18 41.73
C LYS A 513 -24.88 11.68 41.41
N LEU A 514 -24.56 12.05 40.17
CA LEU A 514 -24.60 13.44 39.71
C LEU A 514 -26.04 13.96 39.67
N ILE A 515 -27.00 13.14 39.25
CA ILE A 515 -28.42 13.47 39.29
C ILE A 515 -28.87 13.73 40.71
N ASP A 516 -28.59 12.81 41.66
CA ASP A 516 -28.95 12.95 43.06
C ASP A 516 -28.37 14.23 43.72
N MET A 517 -27.09 14.53 43.45
CA MET A 517 -26.46 15.77 43.91
C MET A 517 -27.09 17.03 43.33
N SER A 518 -27.44 16.97 42.04
CA SER A 518 -28.09 18.08 41.33
C SER A 518 -29.50 18.37 41.87
N GLU A 519 -30.32 17.35 42.07
CA GLU A 519 -31.68 17.46 42.61
C GLU A 519 -31.69 17.99 44.05
N GLN A 520 -30.63 17.69 44.81
CA GLN A 520 -30.45 18.22 46.17
C GLN A 520 -29.79 19.59 46.24
N GLY A 521 -29.46 20.20 45.11
CA GLY A 521 -28.82 21.52 45.04
C GLY A 521 -27.39 21.58 45.61
N LYS A 522 -26.66 20.44 45.65
CA LYS A 522 -25.35 20.33 46.27
C LYS A 522 -24.22 20.87 45.37
N ILE A 523 -24.26 22.17 45.08
CA ILE A 523 -23.34 22.82 44.16
C ILE A 523 -21.88 22.61 44.54
N ASN A 524 -21.52 22.75 45.83
CA ASN A 524 -20.13 22.59 46.27
C ASN A 524 -19.62 21.15 46.08
N GLU A 525 -20.47 20.15 46.31
CA GLU A 525 -20.12 18.73 46.05
C GLU A 525 -19.93 18.47 44.56
N LEU A 526 -20.77 19.04 43.71
CA LEU A 526 -20.64 18.99 42.24
C LEU A 526 -19.33 19.65 41.76
N CYS A 527 -18.98 20.84 42.28
CA CYS A 527 -17.70 21.48 41.99
C CYS A 527 -16.52 20.59 42.38
N ALA A 528 -16.52 20.06 43.61
CA ALA A 528 -15.46 19.16 44.07
C ALA A 528 -15.35 17.89 43.21
N PHE A 529 -16.47 17.34 42.74
CA PHE A 529 -16.48 16.19 41.83
C PHE A 529 -15.80 16.52 40.49
N ILE A 530 -16.09 17.68 39.90
CA ILE A 530 -15.47 18.15 38.64
C ILE A 530 -13.96 18.39 38.82
N GLU A 531 -13.57 19.04 39.94
CA GLU A 531 -12.15 19.32 40.24
C GLU A 531 -11.35 18.03 40.46
N ASN A 532 -11.91 17.04 41.11
CA ASN A 532 -11.28 15.73 41.28
C ASN A 532 -11.08 15.02 39.94
N ASN A 533 -12.06 15.10 39.03
CA ASN A 533 -11.92 14.55 37.69
C ASN A 533 -10.81 15.26 36.92
N ARG A 534 -10.71 16.60 37.05
CA ARG A 534 -9.63 17.38 36.42
C ARG A 534 -8.25 16.97 36.91
N ASN A 535 -8.10 16.63 38.20
CA ASN A 535 -6.83 16.16 38.77
C ASN A 535 -6.38 14.79 38.18
N TYR A 536 -7.33 13.98 37.73
CA TYR A 536 -7.04 12.72 37.03
C TYR A 536 -6.64 12.95 35.57
N LEU A 537 -7.26 13.92 34.90
CA LEU A 537 -6.97 14.25 33.49
C LEU A 537 -5.70 15.12 33.42
N SER A 538 -4.68 14.69 32.66
CA SER A 538 -3.46 15.49 32.52
C SER A 538 -3.71 16.81 31.80
N ASP A 539 -2.97 17.85 32.16
CA ASP A 539 -3.05 19.15 31.51
C ASP A 539 -2.72 19.07 30.01
N ASP A 540 -1.81 18.18 29.60
CA ASP A 540 -1.47 17.97 28.19
C ASP A 540 -2.63 17.37 27.42
N PHE A 541 -3.32 16.37 28.00
CA PHE A 541 -4.53 15.80 27.41
C PHE A 541 -5.63 16.85 27.26
N LEU A 542 -5.89 17.63 28.30
CA LEU A 542 -6.93 18.67 28.28
C LEU A 542 -6.62 19.75 27.23
N ARG A 543 -5.36 20.22 27.13
CA ARG A 543 -4.94 21.21 26.12
C ARG A 543 -5.08 20.67 24.70
N ALA A 544 -4.61 19.43 24.45
CA ALA A 544 -4.69 18.80 23.13
C ALA A 544 -6.15 18.61 22.68
N SER A 545 -7.00 18.08 23.59
CA SER A 545 -8.42 17.86 23.31
C SER A 545 -9.18 19.16 23.08
N MET A 546 -8.87 20.23 23.85
CA MET A 546 -9.49 21.55 23.66
C MET A 546 -9.12 22.12 22.28
N LYS A 547 -7.85 21.98 21.83
CA LYS A 547 -7.43 22.41 20.49
C LYS A 547 -8.22 21.68 19.39
N GLN A 548 -8.45 20.38 19.58
CA GLN A 548 -9.26 19.59 18.62
C GLN A 548 -10.73 20.02 18.63
N ALA A 549 -11.31 20.24 19.81
CA ALA A 549 -12.68 20.73 19.96
C ALA A 549 -12.88 22.08 19.22
N LEU A 550 -11.99 23.05 19.42
CA LEU A 550 -12.05 24.34 18.74
C LEU A 550 -11.96 24.21 17.22
N ALA A 551 -11.13 23.29 16.71
CA ALA A 551 -11.05 23.04 15.27
C ALA A 551 -12.33 22.42 14.71
N VAL A 552 -12.99 21.53 15.44
CA VAL A 552 -14.31 20.97 15.07
C VAL A 552 -15.38 22.05 15.11
N ASP A 553 -15.39 22.92 16.14
CA ASP A 553 -16.33 24.03 16.26
C ASP A 553 -16.24 24.97 15.06
N GLU A 554 -15.02 25.28 14.59
CA GLU A 554 -14.80 26.12 13.40
C GLU A 554 -15.40 25.50 12.13
N VAL A 555 -15.28 24.18 11.97
CA VAL A 555 -15.85 23.45 10.83
C VAL A 555 -17.38 23.41 10.93
N LEU A 556 -17.92 23.08 12.10
CA LEU A 556 -19.37 23.01 12.33
C LEU A 556 -20.03 24.36 12.10
N GLY A 557 -19.41 25.45 12.55
CA GLY A 557 -19.94 26.82 12.34
C GLY A 557 -20.01 27.24 10.87
N LYS A 558 -19.29 26.58 9.98
CA LYS A 558 -19.34 26.83 8.51
C LYS A 558 -20.39 25.98 7.79
N LEU A 559 -20.97 25.00 8.45
CA LEU A 559 -21.96 24.08 7.86
C LEU A 559 -23.42 24.43 8.22
N VAL A 560 -23.59 25.41 9.09
CA VAL A 560 -24.90 25.93 9.53
C VAL A 560 -25.23 27.21 8.69
#